data_4c60450195098ba55268d09bf0bb35ec
#
_entry.id   4c60450195098ba55268d09bf0bb35ec
#
_cell.length_a   1.000
_cell.length_b   1.000
_cell.length_c   1.000
_cell.angle_alpha   90.00
_cell.angle_beta   90.00
_cell.angle_gamma   90.00
#
_symmetry.space_group_name_H-M   'P 1'
#
loop_
_entity.id
_entity.type
_entity.pdbx_description
1 polymer ?
#
loop_
_entity_poly.entity_id
_entity_poly.type
_entity_poly.pdbx_seq_one_letter_code
_entity_poly.pdbx_strand_id
1 'polypeptide(L)'
;MTYIQAPADKRLVWYLAMEEYLAKQVEEELFITWIVSPTVIFGRHQVMEAEVNVDFCRANGIAMYRRKSGGGCVYADEGNLMMSMISPNKHSEVVFQQFLDKISDVLRHWGLPAVKSEHNDIMVEGKKVSGNACYALSTGTIVHGTMLVDVDLDMLQQAITPSKEKLAKHGVKSVR
;
A
#
# COMPACT_ATOMS: atom_id res chain seq x y z
N MET A 1 3.11 12.15 -17.29
CA MET A 1 2.95 11.83 -15.85
C MET A 1 3.63 12.91 -15.03
N THR A 2 2.88 13.61 -14.23
CA THR A 2 3.40 14.69 -13.39
C THR A 2 3.63 14.18 -11.96
N TYR A 3 4.82 14.49 -11.40
CA TYR A 3 5.11 14.19 -9.99
C TYR A 3 4.61 15.31 -9.09
N ILE A 4 3.93 14.93 -8.01
CA ILE A 4 3.47 15.86 -6.96
C ILE A 4 4.16 15.48 -5.66
N GLN A 5 4.88 16.42 -5.08
CA GLN A 5 5.41 16.26 -3.74
C GLN A 5 4.29 16.49 -2.73
N ALA A 6 3.91 15.45 -2.00
CA ALA A 6 2.94 15.59 -0.93
C ALA A 6 3.58 16.33 0.27
N PRO A 7 2.80 17.15 1.01
CA PRO A 7 3.28 17.74 2.26
C PRO A 7 3.63 16.64 3.28
N ALA A 8 4.68 16.87 4.06
CA ALA A 8 5.08 15.97 5.14
C ALA A 8 4.12 16.05 6.34
N ASP A 9 4.28 15.12 7.28
CA ASP A 9 3.66 15.14 8.63
C ASP A 9 2.13 15.15 8.64
N LYS A 10 1.49 14.57 7.64
CA LYS A 10 0.04 14.38 7.65
C LYS A 10 -0.32 12.96 8.09
N ARG A 11 -1.49 12.85 8.74
CA ARG A 11 -2.07 11.53 9.02
C ARG A 11 -2.48 10.84 7.73
N LEU A 12 -2.45 9.51 7.70
CA LEU A 12 -2.83 8.71 6.53
C LEU A 12 -4.15 9.16 5.87
N VAL A 13 -5.16 9.46 6.67
CA VAL A 13 -6.49 9.87 6.15
C VAL A 13 -6.42 11.12 5.26
N TRP A 14 -5.46 12.00 5.52
CA TRP A 14 -5.25 13.18 4.68
C TRP A 14 -4.73 12.80 3.30
N TYR A 15 -3.76 11.89 3.22
CA TYR A 15 -3.21 11.41 1.94
C TYR A 15 -4.25 10.64 1.13
N LEU A 16 -5.03 9.76 1.77
CA LEU A 16 -6.12 9.05 1.09
C LEU A 16 -7.21 10.01 0.58
N ALA A 17 -7.52 11.08 1.32
CA ALA A 17 -8.46 12.11 0.86
C ALA A 17 -7.88 12.93 -0.30
N MET A 18 -6.58 13.22 -0.27
CA MET A 18 -5.87 13.90 -1.36
C MET A 18 -5.90 13.07 -2.65
N GLU A 19 -5.65 11.76 -2.59
CA GLU A 19 -5.77 10.86 -3.75
C GLU A 19 -7.15 10.98 -4.40
N GLU A 20 -8.20 10.91 -3.60
CA GLU A 20 -9.57 11.01 -4.11
C GLU A 20 -9.91 12.40 -4.66
N TYR A 21 -9.45 13.44 -4.00
CA TYR A 21 -9.64 14.81 -4.48
C TYR A 21 -8.98 14.99 -5.84
N LEU A 22 -7.74 14.57 -6.00
CA LEU A 22 -7.02 14.65 -7.26
C LEU A 22 -7.66 13.76 -8.34
N ALA A 23 -8.10 12.56 -8.00
CA ALA A 23 -8.72 11.64 -8.96
C ALA A 23 -10.08 12.14 -9.50
N LYS A 24 -10.75 13.05 -8.80
CA LYS A 24 -12.00 13.66 -9.29
C LYS A 24 -11.79 14.69 -10.40
N GLN A 25 -10.58 15.22 -10.54
CA GLN A 25 -10.24 16.28 -11.48
C GLN A 25 -8.98 15.98 -12.29
N VAL A 26 -8.55 14.70 -12.31
CA VAL A 26 -7.34 14.28 -13.00
C VAL A 26 -7.56 14.33 -14.51
N GLU A 27 -6.68 15.03 -15.23
CA GLU A 27 -6.64 15.10 -16.70
C GLU A 27 -5.44 14.36 -17.27
N GLU A 28 -4.36 14.22 -16.49
CA GLU A 28 -3.17 13.47 -16.83
C GLU A 28 -2.73 12.54 -15.68
N GLU A 29 -1.82 11.61 -15.93
CA GLU A 29 -1.29 10.75 -14.87
C GLU A 29 -0.46 11.56 -13.86
N LEU A 30 -0.79 11.37 -12.58
CA LEU A 30 -0.08 11.93 -11.45
C LEU A 30 0.62 10.82 -10.67
N PHE A 31 1.82 11.10 -10.19
CA PHE A 31 2.55 10.22 -9.27
C PHE A 31 2.90 10.97 -8.00
N ILE A 32 2.60 10.38 -6.85
CA ILE A 32 2.73 11.02 -5.55
C ILE A 32 3.45 10.07 -4.61
N THR A 33 4.36 10.60 -3.80
CA THR A 33 5.01 9.85 -2.72
C THR A 33 4.83 10.56 -1.39
N TRP A 34 4.71 9.78 -0.31
CA TRP A 34 4.65 10.28 1.05
C TRP A 34 5.15 9.24 2.06
N ILE A 35 5.33 9.68 3.30
CA ILE A 35 5.70 8.85 4.44
C ILE A 35 4.67 9.08 5.54
N VAL A 36 4.42 8.07 6.35
CA VAL A 36 3.51 8.14 7.50
C VAL A 36 4.23 7.70 8.76
N SER A 37 3.81 8.23 9.90
CA SER A 37 4.16 7.67 11.21
C SER A 37 3.49 6.30 11.42
N PRO A 38 3.92 5.50 12.40
CA PRO A 38 3.44 4.13 12.60
C PRO A 38 1.93 3.98 12.46
N THR A 39 1.52 3.22 11.46
CA THR A 39 0.11 3.10 11.05
C THR A 39 -0.18 1.71 10.50
N VAL A 40 -1.28 1.11 10.95
CA VAL A 40 -1.86 -0.08 10.34
C VAL A 40 -2.97 0.31 9.39
N ILE A 41 -2.92 -0.20 8.16
CA ILE A 41 -3.87 0.10 7.09
C ILE A 41 -4.52 -1.20 6.64
N PHE A 42 -5.80 -1.40 6.94
CA PHE A 42 -6.53 -2.60 6.56
C PHE A 42 -7.49 -2.34 5.40
N GLY A 43 -7.70 -3.38 4.60
CA GLY A 43 -8.49 -3.29 3.37
C GLY A 43 -9.99 -3.10 3.63
N ARG A 44 -10.71 -2.66 2.61
CA ARG A 44 -12.14 -2.32 2.65
C ARG A 44 -13.01 -3.39 3.31
N HIS A 45 -12.75 -4.66 3.03
CA HIS A 45 -13.60 -5.79 3.43
C HIS A 45 -13.04 -6.59 4.61
N GLN A 46 -11.90 -6.16 5.18
CA GLN A 46 -11.30 -6.87 6.30
C GLN A 46 -12.00 -6.54 7.62
N VAL A 47 -12.07 -7.53 8.49
CA VAL A 47 -12.49 -7.36 9.89
C VAL A 47 -11.25 -6.96 10.68
N MET A 48 -11.25 -5.77 11.25
CA MET A 48 -10.07 -5.19 11.92
C MET A 48 -9.52 -6.12 13.00
N GLU A 49 -10.37 -6.62 13.86
CA GLU A 49 -10.01 -7.46 15.01
C GLU A 49 -9.42 -8.82 14.60
N ALA A 50 -9.68 -9.25 13.35
CA ALA A 50 -9.11 -10.49 12.81
C ALA A 50 -7.74 -10.29 12.15
N GLU A 51 -7.38 -9.06 11.85
CA GLU A 51 -6.16 -8.72 11.09
C GLU A 51 -5.14 -7.94 11.91
N VAL A 52 -5.61 -7.20 12.93
CA VAL A 52 -4.83 -6.22 13.67
C VAL A 52 -4.78 -6.60 15.14
N ASN A 53 -3.59 -6.57 15.72
CA ASN A 53 -3.43 -6.64 17.16
C ASN A 53 -3.77 -5.26 17.75
N VAL A 54 -5.06 -5.05 17.99
CA VAL A 54 -5.61 -3.75 18.41
C VAL A 54 -5.00 -3.27 19.72
N ASP A 55 -4.80 -4.18 20.68
CA ASP A 55 -4.25 -3.83 21.99
C ASP A 55 -2.78 -3.42 21.89
N PHE A 56 -2.00 -4.14 21.09
CA PHE A 56 -0.62 -3.78 20.81
C PHE A 56 -0.53 -2.41 20.10
N CYS A 57 -1.36 -2.19 19.09
CA CYS A 57 -1.39 -0.91 18.37
C CYS A 57 -1.72 0.27 19.30
N ARG A 58 -2.70 0.11 20.18
CA ARG A 58 -3.05 1.15 21.17
C ARG A 58 -1.94 1.42 22.16
N ALA A 59 -1.32 0.36 22.68
CA ALA A 59 -0.22 0.48 23.65
C ALA A 59 1.02 1.18 23.06
N ASN A 60 1.24 1.06 21.75
CA ASN A 60 2.41 1.62 21.06
C ASN A 60 2.09 2.87 20.21
N GLY A 61 0.88 3.45 20.34
CA GLY A 61 0.52 4.67 19.62
C GLY A 61 0.39 4.49 18.10
N ILE A 62 0.21 3.25 17.62
CA ILE A 62 0.08 2.94 16.20
C ILE A 62 -1.34 3.28 15.75
N ALA A 63 -1.46 4.18 14.77
CA ALA A 63 -2.76 4.54 14.21
C ALA A 63 -3.35 3.39 13.37
N MET A 64 -4.68 3.28 13.33
CA MET A 64 -5.38 2.23 12.60
C MET A 64 -6.40 2.83 11.65
N TYR A 65 -6.31 2.54 10.35
CA TYR A 65 -7.20 3.09 9.33
C TYR A 65 -7.70 2.03 8.36
N ARG A 66 -8.94 2.18 7.93
CA ARG A 66 -9.51 1.44 6.81
C ARG A 66 -9.34 2.21 5.51
N ARG A 67 -8.75 1.59 4.48
CA ARG A 67 -8.70 2.16 3.14
C ARG A 67 -9.92 1.72 2.30
N LYS A 68 -10.20 2.44 1.22
CA LYS A 68 -11.30 2.13 0.29
C LYS A 68 -10.95 1.03 -0.71
N SER A 69 -9.68 0.82 -1.00
CA SER A 69 -9.21 -0.29 -1.85
C SER A 69 -9.31 -1.63 -1.12
N GLY A 70 -9.32 -2.71 -1.88
CA GLY A 70 -9.27 -4.08 -1.37
C GLY A 70 -7.88 -4.47 -0.86
N GLY A 71 -7.65 -5.79 -0.77
CA GLY A 71 -6.38 -6.37 -0.35
C GLY A 71 -6.25 -6.57 1.16
N GLY A 72 -5.04 -7.00 1.58
CA GLY A 72 -4.68 -7.36 2.95
C GLY A 72 -4.41 -6.16 3.87
N CYS A 73 -4.05 -6.48 5.11
CA CYS A 73 -3.58 -5.51 6.09
C CYS A 73 -2.09 -5.22 5.86
N VAL A 74 -1.69 -3.97 6.03
CA VAL A 74 -0.29 -3.53 5.95
C VAL A 74 0.04 -2.68 7.17
N TYR A 75 1.29 -2.75 7.60
CA TYR A 75 1.91 -1.83 8.54
C TYR A 75 2.84 -0.89 7.76
N ALA A 76 2.84 0.37 8.09
CA ALA A 76 3.72 1.37 7.53
C ALA A 76 4.23 2.30 8.64
N ASP A 77 5.49 2.69 8.52
CA ASP A 77 6.17 3.65 9.38
C ASP A 77 7.09 4.54 8.51
N GLU A 78 7.98 5.27 9.14
CA GLU A 78 8.93 6.16 8.46
C GLU A 78 9.89 5.39 7.52
N GLY A 79 10.07 4.09 7.71
CA GLY A 79 10.83 3.19 6.85
C GLY A 79 10.08 2.69 5.61
N ASN A 80 8.82 3.09 5.43
CA ASN A 80 8.03 2.80 4.24
C ASN A 80 7.91 4.02 3.35
N LEU A 81 8.19 3.87 2.06
CA LEU A 81 7.78 4.83 1.06
C LEU A 81 6.37 4.47 0.55
N MET A 82 5.42 5.34 0.81
CA MET A 82 4.08 5.23 0.23
C MET A 82 4.07 5.85 -1.16
N MET A 83 3.40 5.20 -2.10
CA MET A 83 3.34 5.63 -3.51
C MET A 83 1.91 5.60 -4.00
N SER A 84 1.51 6.59 -4.80
CA SER A 84 0.23 6.57 -5.53
C SER A 84 0.40 7.02 -6.95
N MET A 85 -0.26 6.32 -7.85
CA MET A 85 -0.50 6.75 -9.22
C MET A 85 -1.99 6.99 -9.43
N ILE A 86 -2.33 8.18 -9.91
CA ILE A 86 -3.70 8.58 -10.23
C ILE A 86 -3.76 8.77 -11.73
N SER A 87 -4.68 8.08 -12.38
CA SER A 87 -4.83 8.09 -13.84
C SER A 87 -6.26 8.41 -14.24
N PRO A 88 -6.50 9.25 -15.29
CA PRO A 88 -7.81 9.44 -15.87
C PRO A 88 -8.36 8.18 -16.57
N ASN A 89 -7.51 7.19 -16.80
CA ASN A 89 -7.92 5.92 -17.37
C ASN A 89 -8.76 5.12 -16.35
N LYS A 90 -9.96 4.71 -16.76
CA LYS A 90 -10.93 3.99 -15.93
C LYS A 90 -10.75 2.47 -15.95
N HIS A 91 -9.88 1.96 -16.81
CA HIS A 91 -9.53 0.54 -16.85
C HIS A 91 -8.51 0.22 -15.76
N SER A 92 -8.99 -0.03 -14.56
CA SER A 92 -8.16 -0.16 -13.35
C SER A 92 -7.10 -1.25 -13.47
N GLU A 93 -7.38 -2.36 -14.14
CA GLU A 93 -6.42 -3.44 -14.35
C GLU A 93 -5.23 -2.98 -15.21
N VAL A 94 -5.49 -2.22 -16.28
CA VAL A 94 -4.44 -1.65 -17.14
C VAL A 94 -3.56 -0.69 -16.35
N VAL A 95 -4.18 0.24 -15.63
CA VAL A 95 -3.46 1.23 -14.80
C VAL A 95 -2.63 0.54 -13.73
N PHE A 96 -3.18 -0.52 -13.13
CA PHE A 96 -2.49 -1.26 -12.10
C PHE A 96 -1.25 -1.98 -12.63
N GLN A 97 -1.35 -2.65 -13.79
CA GLN A 97 -0.18 -3.27 -14.41
C GLN A 97 0.89 -2.25 -14.80
N GLN A 98 0.48 -1.10 -15.36
CA GLN A 98 1.40 -0.01 -15.68
C GLN A 98 2.14 0.52 -14.44
N PHE A 99 1.45 0.64 -13.31
CA PHE A 99 2.08 1.02 -12.05
C PHE A 99 3.15 0.01 -11.61
N LEU A 100 2.79 -1.28 -11.59
CA LEU A 100 3.71 -2.35 -11.21
C LEU A 100 4.94 -2.40 -12.13
N ASP A 101 4.74 -2.22 -13.44
CA ASP A 101 5.83 -2.19 -14.41
C ASP A 101 6.77 -1.01 -14.14
N LYS A 102 6.22 0.20 -13.99
CA LYS A 102 7.01 1.41 -13.70
C LYS A 102 7.88 1.23 -12.44
N ILE A 103 7.31 0.75 -11.34
CA ILE A 103 8.07 0.56 -10.09
C ILE A 103 9.11 -0.54 -10.24
N SER A 104 8.76 -1.66 -10.87
CA SER A 104 9.72 -2.75 -11.12
C SER A 104 10.88 -2.30 -12.01
N ASP A 105 10.61 -1.47 -13.04
CA ASP A 105 11.64 -0.92 -13.92
C ASP A 105 12.60 0.02 -13.18
N VAL A 106 12.08 0.87 -12.29
CA VAL A 106 12.91 1.73 -11.45
C VAL A 106 13.86 0.89 -10.57
N LEU A 107 13.33 -0.14 -9.91
CA LEU A 107 14.14 -1.02 -9.07
C LEU A 107 15.22 -1.75 -9.89
N ARG A 108 14.85 -2.25 -11.09
CA ARG A 108 15.81 -2.89 -12.01
C ARG A 108 16.89 -1.93 -12.50
N HIS A 109 16.51 -0.67 -12.76
CA HIS A 109 17.48 0.36 -13.12
C HIS A 109 18.51 0.62 -12.01
N TRP A 110 18.13 0.43 -10.74
CA TRP A 110 19.03 0.49 -9.58
C TRP A 110 19.80 -0.82 -9.33
N GLY A 111 19.69 -1.79 -10.22
CA GLY A 111 20.39 -3.07 -10.12
C GLY A 111 19.71 -4.12 -9.25
N LEU A 112 18.47 -3.88 -8.80
CA LEU A 112 17.70 -4.83 -8.01
C LEU A 112 16.92 -5.77 -8.94
N PRO A 113 16.96 -7.11 -8.75
CA PRO A 113 16.24 -8.08 -9.61
C PRO A 113 14.74 -8.12 -9.27
N ALA A 114 14.04 -7.02 -9.53
CA ALA A 114 12.63 -6.89 -9.20
C ALA A 114 11.74 -7.66 -10.19
N VAL A 115 10.80 -8.43 -9.67
CA VAL A 115 9.79 -9.18 -10.42
C VAL A 115 8.39 -8.95 -9.83
N LYS A 116 7.37 -9.00 -10.68
CA LYS A 116 5.96 -8.96 -10.24
C LYS A 116 5.52 -10.36 -9.81
N SER A 117 4.77 -10.46 -8.71
CA SER A 117 4.11 -11.69 -8.31
C SER A 117 2.70 -11.81 -8.92
N GLU A 118 2.12 -13.02 -8.86
CA GLU A 118 0.72 -13.26 -9.26
C GLU A 118 -0.30 -12.55 -8.35
N HIS A 119 0.15 -12.05 -7.19
CA HIS A 119 -0.69 -11.39 -6.18
C HIS A 119 -0.50 -9.86 -6.14
N ASN A 120 -0.03 -9.27 -7.25
CA ASN A 120 0.15 -7.81 -7.36
C ASN A 120 1.20 -7.21 -6.42
N ASP A 121 2.15 -8.02 -5.98
CA ASP A 121 3.29 -7.59 -5.19
C ASP A 121 4.52 -7.41 -6.08
N ILE A 122 5.49 -6.63 -5.60
CA ILE A 122 6.83 -6.60 -6.19
C ILE A 122 7.77 -7.35 -5.26
N MET A 123 8.51 -8.27 -5.86
CA MET A 123 9.46 -9.14 -5.17
C MET A 123 10.89 -8.80 -5.60
N VAL A 124 11.83 -8.83 -4.68
CA VAL A 124 13.28 -8.77 -4.93
C VAL A 124 13.92 -9.96 -4.21
N GLU A 125 14.66 -10.78 -4.95
CA GLU A 125 15.32 -11.98 -4.42
C GLU A 125 14.36 -12.90 -3.62
N GLY A 126 13.14 -13.06 -4.12
CA GLY A 126 12.11 -13.89 -3.48
C GLY A 126 11.45 -13.28 -2.24
N LYS A 127 11.80 -12.06 -1.85
CA LYS A 127 11.19 -11.33 -0.74
C LYS A 127 10.24 -10.26 -1.28
N LYS A 128 9.09 -10.11 -0.63
CA LYS A 128 8.15 -9.04 -0.94
C LYS A 128 8.71 -7.70 -0.45
N VAL A 129 8.90 -6.78 -1.38
CA VAL A 129 9.36 -5.41 -1.08
C VAL A 129 8.27 -4.36 -1.28
N SER A 130 7.18 -4.69 -1.99
CA SER A 130 6.06 -3.77 -2.22
C SER A 130 4.74 -4.53 -2.28
N GLY A 131 3.74 -4.04 -1.58
CA GLY A 131 2.35 -4.50 -1.65
C GLY A 131 1.46 -3.40 -2.22
N ASN A 132 0.58 -3.74 -3.17
CA ASN A 132 -0.14 -2.76 -3.96
C ASN A 132 -1.63 -3.08 -4.03
N ALA A 133 -2.45 -2.04 -4.16
CA ALA A 133 -3.89 -2.14 -4.33
C ALA A 133 -4.39 -1.01 -5.24
N CYS A 134 -5.55 -1.23 -5.86
CA CYS A 134 -6.18 -0.20 -6.67
C CYS A 134 -7.69 -0.12 -6.40
N TYR A 135 -8.27 0.99 -6.79
CA TYR A 135 -9.72 1.12 -6.93
C TYR A 135 -10.06 2.18 -7.97
N ALA A 136 -11.20 1.96 -8.63
CA ALA A 136 -11.69 2.87 -9.65
C ALA A 136 -12.74 3.82 -9.08
N LEU A 137 -12.73 5.05 -9.60
CA LEU A 137 -13.77 6.05 -9.47
C LEU A 137 -14.43 6.26 -10.84
N SER A 138 -15.56 6.95 -10.89
CA SER A 138 -16.19 7.34 -12.16
C SER A 138 -15.31 8.26 -13.02
N THR A 139 -14.35 8.94 -12.42
CA THR A 139 -13.44 9.90 -13.04
C THR A 139 -12.06 9.34 -13.39
N GLY A 140 -11.65 8.22 -12.81
CA GLY A 140 -10.33 7.63 -13.06
C GLY A 140 -9.99 6.49 -12.10
N THR A 141 -8.74 6.08 -12.10
CA THR A 141 -8.22 4.99 -11.26
C THR A 141 -7.13 5.50 -10.31
N ILE A 142 -7.17 5.04 -9.08
CA ILE A 142 -6.13 5.22 -8.09
C ILE A 142 -5.45 3.87 -7.85
N VAL A 143 -4.14 3.84 -8.00
CA VAL A 143 -3.28 2.74 -7.57
C VAL A 143 -2.40 3.26 -6.45
N HIS A 144 -2.34 2.55 -5.35
CA HIS A 144 -1.42 2.89 -4.27
C HIS A 144 -0.69 1.66 -3.75
N GLY A 145 0.50 1.86 -3.26
CA GLY A 145 1.35 0.82 -2.74
C GLY A 145 2.32 1.31 -1.67
N THR A 146 2.93 0.34 -1.03
CA THR A 146 4.01 0.55 -0.07
C THR A 146 5.31 0.01 -0.63
N MET A 147 6.43 0.69 -0.41
CA MET A 147 7.76 0.17 -0.63
C MET A 147 8.46 0.03 0.71
N LEU A 148 8.86 -1.18 1.05
CA LEU A 148 9.63 -1.48 2.26
C LEU A 148 11.08 -1.08 2.01
N VAL A 149 11.56 -0.06 2.72
CA VAL A 149 12.94 0.44 2.62
C VAL A 149 13.71 0.08 3.89
N ASP A 150 13.24 0.55 5.03
CA ASP A 150 13.86 0.32 6.35
C ASP A 150 12.78 0.22 7.44
N VAL A 151 11.74 -0.56 7.16
CA VAL A 151 10.59 -0.73 8.05
C VAL A 151 10.97 -1.52 9.31
N ASP A 152 10.39 -1.16 10.45
CA ASP A 152 10.50 -1.94 11.68
C ASP A 152 9.68 -3.24 11.56
N LEU A 153 10.40 -4.34 11.24
CA LEU A 153 9.78 -5.65 11.04
C LEU A 153 9.21 -6.25 12.32
N ASP A 154 9.77 -5.93 13.49
CA ASP A 154 9.27 -6.41 14.77
C ASP A 154 7.94 -5.73 15.11
N MET A 155 7.84 -4.43 14.90
CA MET A 155 6.59 -3.68 15.04
C MET A 155 5.54 -4.15 14.03
N LEU A 156 5.92 -4.35 12.77
CA LEU A 156 5.05 -4.89 11.73
C LEU A 156 4.48 -6.26 12.15
N GLN A 157 5.32 -7.18 12.59
CA GLN A 157 4.90 -8.53 12.97
C GLN A 157 3.98 -8.56 14.18
N GLN A 158 4.18 -7.67 15.13
CA GLN A 158 3.35 -7.57 16.34
C GLN A 158 2.03 -6.83 16.08
N ALA A 159 2.04 -5.83 15.20
CA ALA A 159 0.86 -5.04 14.88
C ALA A 159 -0.13 -5.79 13.99
N ILE A 160 0.37 -6.65 13.08
CA ILE A 160 -0.46 -7.46 12.17
C ILE A 160 -0.40 -8.90 12.64
N THR A 161 -1.47 -9.36 13.30
CA THR A 161 -1.61 -10.76 13.73
C THR A 161 -2.70 -11.43 12.89
N PRO A 162 -2.35 -12.19 11.84
CA PRO A 162 -3.33 -13.00 11.15
C PRO A 162 -3.90 -14.01 12.13
N SER A 163 -5.23 -14.10 12.25
CA SER A 163 -5.86 -15.08 13.12
C SER A 163 -5.43 -16.50 12.73
N LYS A 164 -5.28 -17.40 13.72
CA LYS A 164 -4.93 -18.82 13.48
C LYS A 164 -5.91 -19.49 12.50
N GLU A 165 -7.16 -19.07 12.48
CA GLU A 165 -8.19 -19.55 11.56
C GLU A 165 -7.93 -19.09 10.11
N LYS A 166 -7.40 -17.92 9.89
CA LYS A 166 -7.03 -17.40 8.56
C LYS A 166 -5.81 -18.11 7.99
N LEU A 167 -4.83 -18.42 8.82
CA LEU A 167 -3.67 -19.23 8.46
C LEU A 167 -4.12 -20.65 8.05
N ALA A 168 -5.16 -21.19 8.70
CA ALA A 168 -5.71 -22.51 8.38
C ALA A 168 -6.59 -22.51 7.11
N LYS A 169 -7.39 -21.45 6.86
CA LYS A 169 -8.34 -21.39 5.73
C LYS A 169 -7.74 -20.93 4.40
N HIS A 170 -6.72 -20.09 4.41
CA HIS A 170 -6.23 -19.47 3.17
C HIS A 170 -4.75 -19.72 2.89
N GLY A 171 -4.03 -20.42 3.77
CA GLY A 171 -2.60 -20.68 3.58
C GLY A 171 -1.80 -19.38 3.34
N VAL A 172 -2.33 -18.25 3.81
CA VAL A 172 -1.79 -16.93 3.46
C VAL A 172 -0.47 -16.72 4.17
N LYS A 173 0.60 -17.01 3.46
CA LYS A 173 1.96 -16.59 3.77
C LYS A 173 2.14 -15.09 3.47
N SER A 174 1.31 -14.24 4.03
CA SER A 174 1.41 -12.78 3.78
C SER A 174 2.39 -12.07 4.73
N VAL A 175 2.94 -12.80 5.69
CA VAL A 175 3.99 -12.30 6.58
C VAL A 175 5.10 -13.35 6.62
N ARG A 176 5.96 -13.31 5.63
CA ARG A 176 7.29 -13.94 5.65
C ARG A 176 8.25 -13.12 4.83
#